data_7078b84e7b09a87523f5ef9c1513a516
#
_entry.id   7078b84e7b09a87523f5ef9c1513a516
#
_cell.length_a   1.000
_cell.length_b   1.000
_cell.length_c   1.000
_cell.angle_alpha   90.00
_cell.angle_beta   90.00
_cell.angle_gamma   90.00
#
_symmetry.space_group_name_H-M   'P 1'
#
loop_
_entity.id
_entity.type
_entity.pdbx_description
1 polymer ?
#
loop_
_entity_poly.entity_id
_entity_poly.type
_entity_poly.pdbx_seq_one_letter_code
_entity_poly.pdbx_strand_id
1 'polypeptide(L)'
;MNVEINGPKILGYLFGNTNLPITETMRNSWIIMAFILFLCIFLTRRMEKIPKGKQALAEKAVLMIDGLVDSTMGEGCRAFSPYIMTLMMSSLFGSLASLFWMRSTTADLNTTLGWAIITFILITYNKIKFGGIKGYLKGFLEPIFVMAPLNVLSEIAVSYTHLRA
;
A
#
# COMPACT_ATOMS: atom_id res chain seq x y z
N MET A 1 -13.89 16.91 -25.96
CA MET A 1 -14.13 16.04 -24.81
C MET A 1 -13.54 16.75 -23.60
N ASN A 2 -14.37 17.53 -22.86
CA ASN A 2 -13.90 18.28 -21.70
C ASN A 2 -13.78 17.29 -20.55
N VAL A 3 -12.56 16.87 -20.23
CA VAL A 3 -12.28 16.10 -19.02
C VAL A 3 -12.30 17.10 -17.87
N GLU A 4 -13.43 17.24 -17.22
CA GLU A 4 -13.51 17.96 -15.94
C GLU A 4 -12.77 17.12 -14.89
N ILE A 5 -11.54 17.52 -14.59
CA ILE A 5 -10.76 16.96 -13.50
C ILE A 5 -11.30 17.59 -12.20
N ASN A 6 -12.46 17.11 -11.76
CA ASN A 6 -13.00 17.50 -10.48
C ASN A 6 -12.18 16.81 -9.37
N GLY A 7 -11.45 17.60 -8.61
CA GLY A 7 -10.78 17.14 -7.38
C GLY A 7 -11.77 16.49 -6.39
N PRO A 8 -11.27 15.84 -5.31
CA PRO A 8 -12.14 15.25 -4.31
C PRO A 8 -13.03 16.33 -3.66
N LYS A 9 -14.34 16.06 -3.55
CA LYS A 9 -15.27 16.99 -2.89
C LYS A 9 -14.92 17.12 -1.41
N ILE A 10 -14.88 18.36 -0.92
CA ILE A 10 -14.70 18.67 0.49
C ILE A 10 -16.04 18.47 1.19
N LEU A 11 -16.11 17.55 2.15
CA LEU A 11 -17.33 17.24 2.91
C LEU A 11 -17.43 18.07 4.19
N GLY A 12 -16.31 18.56 4.70
CA GLY A 12 -16.27 19.35 5.93
C GLY A 12 -14.83 19.64 6.36
N TYR A 13 -14.69 20.30 7.50
CA TYR A 13 -13.39 20.63 8.08
C TYR A 13 -13.24 19.97 9.46
N LEU A 14 -12.08 19.36 9.69
CA LEU A 14 -11.78 18.73 10.99
C LEU A 14 -11.51 19.82 12.04
N PHE A 15 -12.21 19.77 13.18
CA PHE A 15 -12.06 20.74 14.28
C PHE A 15 -12.31 22.22 13.89
N GLY A 16 -13.11 22.49 12.85
CA GLY A 16 -13.36 23.87 12.43
C GLY A 16 -12.16 24.58 11.78
N ASN A 17 -11.09 23.87 11.52
CA ASN A 17 -9.85 24.42 10.96
C ASN A 17 -9.87 24.28 9.43
N THR A 18 -9.91 25.40 8.71
CA THR A 18 -9.98 25.45 7.24
C THR A 18 -8.79 24.78 6.54
N ASN A 19 -7.69 24.52 7.28
CA ASN A 19 -6.49 23.88 6.74
C ASN A 19 -6.58 22.34 6.69
N LEU A 20 -7.60 21.72 7.29
CA LEU A 20 -7.78 20.27 7.34
C LEU A 20 -9.13 19.85 6.73
N PRO A 21 -9.26 19.89 5.39
CA PRO A 21 -10.49 19.48 4.73
C PRO A 21 -10.68 17.95 4.80
N ILE A 22 -11.85 17.52 5.25
CA ILE A 22 -12.27 16.12 5.12
C ILE A 22 -12.76 15.92 3.71
N THR A 23 -12.01 15.19 2.91
CA THR A 23 -12.36 14.87 1.54
C THR A 23 -13.23 13.61 1.46
N GLU A 24 -13.98 13.49 0.37
CA GLU A 24 -14.76 12.29 0.07
C GLU A 24 -13.87 11.03 0.05
N THR A 25 -12.67 11.13 -0.48
CA THR A 25 -11.68 10.05 -0.52
C THR A 25 -11.26 9.60 0.87
N MET A 26 -11.06 10.54 1.79
CA MET A 26 -10.72 10.23 3.19
C MET A 26 -11.84 9.46 3.90
N ARG A 27 -13.09 9.88 3.72
CA ARG A 27 -14.26 9.15 4.22
C ARG A 27 -14.31 7.73 3.66
N ASN A 28 -14.15 7.59 2.33
CA ASN A 28 -14.19 6.30 1.65
C ASN A 28 -13.05 5.37 2.14
N SER A 29 -11.84 5.91 2.35
CA SER A 29 -10.72 5.16 2.92
C SER A 29 -11.04 4.61 4.31
N TRP A 30 -11.69 5.39 5.16
CA TRP A 30 -12.09 4.93 6.49
C TRP A 30 -13.14 3.83 6.43
N ILE A 31 -14.11 3.94 5.53
CA ILE A 31 -15.14 2.90 5.32
C ILE A 31 -14.49 1.60 4.86
N ILE A 32 -13.57 1.67 3.88
CA ILE A 32 -12.86 0.51 3.36
C ILE A 32 -12.00 -0.13 4.45
N MET A 33 -11.29 0.67 5.25
CA MET A 33 -10.47 0.18 6.35
C MET A 33 -11.32 -0.54 7.41
N ALA A 34 -12.46 0.05 7.80
CA ALA A 34 -13.39 -0.57 8.72
C ALA A 34 -13.97 -1.87 8.16
N PHE A 35 -14.28 -1.91 6.86
CA PHE A 35 -14.76 -3.10 6.18
C PHE A 35 -13.70 -4.22 6.15
N ILE A 36 -12.45 -3.90 5.82
CA ILE A 36 -11.34 -4.88 5.83
C ILE A 36 -11.13 -5.41 7.24
N LEU A 37 -11.12 -4.55 8.27
CA LEU A 37 -11.03 -4.95 9.68
C LEU A 37 -12.16 -5.91 10.06
N PHE A 38 -13.40 -5.56 9.72
CA PHE A 38 -14.55 -6.43 9.97
C PHE A 38 -14.41 -7.78 9.28
N LEU A 39 -13.98 -7.78 8.01
CA LEU A 39 -13.74 -9.00 7.23
C LEU A 39 -12.66 -9.87 7.90
N CYS A 40 -11.54 -9.29 8.33
CA CYS A 40 -10.48 -10.01 9.03
C CYS A 40 -11.00 -10.62 10.33
N ILE A 41 -11.69 -9.86 11.16
CA ILE A 41 -12.26 -10.37 12.42
C ILE A 41 -13.26 -11.50 12.14
N PHE A 42 -14.12 -11.34 11.12
CA PHE A 42 -15.11 -12.34 10.76
C PHE A 42 -14.48 -13.66 10.28
N LEU A 43 -13.40 -13.58 9.50
CA LEU A 43 -12.68 -14.75 8.99
C LEU A 43 -11.84 -15.44 10.08
N THR A 44 -11.29 -14.67 11.03
CA THR A 44 -10.38 -15.20 12.06
C THR A 44 -11.04 -15.52 13.40
N ARG A 45 -12.33 -15.21 13.56
CA ARG A 45 -13.04 -15.33 14.85
C ARG A 45 -13.09 -16.75 15.44
N ARG A 46 -13.03 -17.80 14.61
CA ARG A 46 -13.02 -19.20 15.03
C ARG A 46 -11.95 -19.93 14.27
N MET A 47 -10.73 -19.91 14.78
CA MET A 47 -9.60 -20.64 14.21
C MET A 47 -9.55 -22.06 14.77
N GLU A 48 -9.57 -23.03 13.88
CA GLU A 48 -9.39 -24.45 14.18
C GLU A 48 -8.04 -24.91 13.66
N LYS A 49 -7.47 -25.98 14.28
CA LYS A 49 -6.17 -26.57 13.86
C LYS A 49 -6.19 -27.09 12.41
N ILE A 50 -7.36 -27.54 11.95
CA ILE A 50 -7.56 -27.97 10.56
C ILE A 50 -8.49 -26.95 9.91
N PRO A 51 -7.99 -26.12 8.97
CA PRO A 51 -8.77 -25.06 8.37
C PRO A 51 -9.92 -25.62 7.54
N LYS A 52 -11.14 -25.20 7.87
CA LYS A 52 -12.34 -25.54 7.11
C LYS A 52 -13.10 -24.30 6.67
N GLY A 53 -13.69 -24.36 5.47
CA GLY A 53 -14.57 -23.29 4.96
C GLY A 53 -13.90 -21.93 4.89
N LYS A 54 -14.37 -20.97 5.70
CA LYS A 54 -13.92 -19.55 5.66
C LYS A 54 -12.47 -19.38 6.08
N GLN A 55 -11.99 -20.15 7.05
CA GLN A 55 -10.60 -20.12 7.50
C GLN A 55 -9.65 -20.59 6.39
N ALA A 56 -10.01 -21.64 5.66
CA ALA A 56 -9.20 -22.14 4.55
C ALA A 56 -9.02 -21.07 3.44
N LEU A 57 -10.04 -20.23 3.20
CA LEU A 57 -9.94 -19.11 2.27
C LEU A 57 -8.96 -18.05 2.77
N ALA A 58 -9.03 -17.69 4.06
CA ALA A 58 -8.11 -16.73 4.66
C ALA A 58 -6.67 -17.24 4.63
N GLU A 59 -6.44 -18.48 5.04
CA GLU A 59 -5.10 -19.11 4.99
C GLU A 59 -4.55 -19.18 3.58
N LYS A 60 -5.38 -19.55 2.60
CA LYS A 60 -4.97 -19.58 1.20
C LYS A 60 -4.55 -18.18 0.70
N ALA A 61 -5.27 -17.14 1.09
CA ALA A 61 -4.91 -15.76 0.75
C ALA A 61 -3.57 -15.37 1.37
N VAL A 62 -3.34 -15.69 2.65
CA VAL A 62 -2.05 -15.42 3.34
C VAL A 62 -0.92 -16.19 2.67
N LEU A 63 -1.08 -17.49 2.42
CA LEU A 63 -0.07 -18.32 1.76
C LEU A 63 0.26 -17.84 0.34
N MET A 64 -0.74 -17.33 -0.38
CA MET A 64 -0.52 -16.76 -1.71
C MET A 64 0.34 -15.49 -1.65
N ILE A 65 0.09 -14.63 -0.67
CA ILE A 65 0.90 -13.41 -0.47
C ILE A 65 2.30 -13.76 0.05
N ASP A 66 2.42 -14.71 0.98
CA ASP A 66 3.73 -15.19 1.45
C ASP A 66 4.55 -15.77 0.31
N GLY A 67 3.94 -16.59 -0.55
CA GLY A 67 4.59 -17.12 -1.75
C GLY A 67 5.01 -16.03 -2.74
N LEU A 68 4.19 -14.99 -2.90
CA LEU A 68 4.54 -13.84 -3.73
C LEU A 68 5.73 -13.08 -3.15
N VAL A 69 5.75 -12.85 -1.85
CA VAL A 69 6.86 -12.18 -1.15
C VAL A 69 8.13 -13.02 -1.24
N ASP A 70 8.06 -14.31 -0.99
CA ASP A 70 9.21 -15.21 -1.08
C ASP A 70 9.80 -15.26 -2.50
N SER A 71 8.95 -15.30 -3.52
CA SER A 71 9.39 -15.36 -4.92
C SER A 71 10.00 -14.05 -5.43
N THR A 72 9.56 -12.89 -4.89
CA THR A 72 10.01 -11.57 -5.35
C THR A 72 11.12 -10.97 -4.49
N MET A 73 11.04 -11.16 -3.17
CA MET A 73 11.94 -10.53 -2.20
C MET A 73 12.89 -11.50 -1.49
N GLY A 74 12.65 -12.81 -1.61
CA GLY A 74 13.40 -13.86 -0.96
C GLY A 74 12.84 -14.28 0.43
N GLU A 75 13.19 -15.51 0.86
CA GLU A 75 12.61 -16.14 2.06
C GLU A 75 12.81 -15.37 3.37
N GLY A 76 13.80 -14.49 3.46
CA GLY A 76 14.05 -13.65 4.65
C GLY A 76 13.09 -12.49 4.82
N CYS A 77 12.26 -12.19 3.81
CA CYS A 77 11.43 -10.98 3.76
C CYS A 77 9.95 -11.20 4.14
N ARG A 78 9.60 -12.37 4.67
CA ARG A 78 8.22 -12.70 5.12
C ARG A 78 7.64 -11.72 6.15
N ALA A 79 8.50 -11.04 6.90
CA ALA A 79 8.04 -10.00 7.82
C ALA A 79 7.29 -8.84 7.14
N PHE A 80 7.45 -8.68 5.82
CA PHE A 80 6.73 -7.69 5.01
C PHE A 80 5.39 -8.17 4.47
N SER A 81 5.11 -9.48 4.50
CA SER A 81 3.85 -10.07 4.00
C SER A 81 2.61 -9.36 4.54
N PRO A 82 2.47 -9.06 5.86
CA PRO A 82 1.30 -8.37 6.37
C PRO A 82 1.13 -6.96 5.79
N TYR A 83 2.23 -6.24 5.59
CA TYR A 83 2.21 -4.91 4.99
C TYR A 83 1.76 -4.96 3.53
N ILE A 84 2.36 -5.85 2.73
CA ILE A 84 2.01 -6.05 1.31
C ILE A 84 0.56 -6.51 1.18
N MET A 85 0.12 -7.45 2.04
CA MET A 85 -1.27 -7.90 2.07
C MET A 85 -2.23 -6.75 2.35
N THR A 86 -1.90 -5.87 3.30
CA THR A 86 -2.72 -4.70 3.62
C THR A 86 -2.82 -3.73 2.45
N LEU A 87 -1.72 -3.45 1.76
CA LEU A 87 -1.71 -2.60 0.56
C LEU A 87 -2.54 -3.21 -0.56
N MET A 88 -2.35 -4.50 -0.86
CA MET A 88 -3.10 -5.20 -1.90
C MET A 88 -4.60 -5.24 -1.60
N MET A 89 -4.98 -5.56 -0.37
CA MET A 89 -6.39 -5.55 0.04
C MET A 89 -6.99 -4.14 -0.03
N SER A 90 -6.29 -3.12 0.44
CA SER A 90 -6.75 -1.74 0.37
C SER A 90 -6.93 -1.25 -1.06
N SER A 91 -6.00 -1.61 -1.96
CA SER A 91 -6.08 -1.30 -3.39
C SER A 91 -7.25 -2.03 -4.06
N LEU A 92 -7.39 -3.33 -3.78
CA LEU A 92 -8.47 -4.16 -4.33
C LEU A 92 -9.85 -3.64 -3.91
N PHE A 93 -10.07 -3.43 -2.61
CA PHE A 93 -11.35 -2.93 -2.11
C PHE A 93 -11.57 -1.46 -2.49
N GLY A 94 -10.50 -0.66 -2.59
CA GLY A 94 -10.57 0.70 -3.12
C GLY A 94 -11.03 0.75 -4.57
N SER A 95 -10.57 -0.17 -5.39
CA SER A 95 -10.99 -0.31 -6.78
C SER A 95 -12.42 -0.87 -6.89
N LEU A 96 -12.76 -1.86 -6.08
CA LEU A 96 -14.13 -2.40 -6.02
C LEU A 96 -15.15 -1.35 -5.57
N ALA A 97 -14.78 -0.44 -4.67
CA ALA A 97 -15.65 0.63 -4.21
C ALA A 97 -16.11 1.55 -5.37
N SER A 98 -15.31 1.66 -6.43
CA SER A 98 -15.69 2.44 -7.62
C SER A 98 -16.89 1.84 -8.37
N LEU A 99 -17.11 0.52 -8.26
CA LEU A 99 -18.31 -0.14 -8.82
C LEU A 99 -19.60 0.27 -8.11
N PHE A 100 -19.49 0.73 -6.86
CA PHE A 100 -20.60 1.23 -6.06
C PHE A 100 -20.75 2.76 -6.13
N TRP A 101 -20.29 3.36 -7.22
CA TRP A 101 -20.32 4.82 -7.44
C TRP A 101 -19.53 5.64 -6.39
N MET A 102 -18.70 4.97 -5.61
CA MET A 102 -17.77 5.61 -4.67
C MET A 102 -16.48 5.95 -5.41
N ARG A 103 -15.94 7.13 -5.15
CA ARG A 103 -14.64 7.51 -5.71
C ARG A 103 -13.56 6.56 -5.19
N SER A 104 -12.78 5.96 -6.09
CA SER A 104 -11.67 5.08 -5.71
C SER A 104 -10.66 5.84 -4.85
N THR A 105 -10.20 5.19 -3.78
CA THR A 105 -9.16 5.75 -2.88
C THR A 105 -7.82 5.90 -3.59
N THR A 106 -7.53 5.00 -4.53
CA THR A 106 -6.29 5.02 -5.34
C THR A 106 -6.30 6.09 -6.43
N ALA A 107 -7.47 6.68 -6.76
CA ALA A 107 -7.56 7.80 -7.69
C ALA A 107 -7.06 9.13 -7.10
N ASP A 108 -6.85 9.20 -5.79
CA ASP A 108 -6.36 10.38 -5.10
C ASP A 108 -4.85 10.32 -4.94
N LEU A 109 -4.17 11.33 -5.49
CA LEU A 109 -2.71 11.46 -5.42
C LEU A 109 -2.20 11.46 -3.97
N ASN A 110 -2.92 12.12 -3.05
CA ASN A 110 -2.52 12.20 -1.65
C ASN A 110 -2.46 10.82 -0.99
N THR A 111 -3.42 9.96 -1.29
CA THR A 111 -3.46 8.58 -0.74
C THR A 111 -2.31 7.74 -1.30
N THR A 112 -2.13 7.76 -2.62
CA THR A 112 -1.06 6.98 -3.27
C THR A 112 0.32 7.51 -2.91
N LEU A 113 0.49 8.82 -2.78
CA LEU A 113 1.73 9.43 -2.32
C LEU A 113 2.04 9.06 -0.86
N GLY A 114 1.03 9.04 0.01
CA GLY A 114 1.20 8.60 1.40
C GLY A 114 1.68 7.15 1.49
N TRP A 115 1.08 6.24 0.70
CA TRP A 115 1.53 4.84 0.63
C TRP A 115 2.95 4.73 0.08
N ALA A 116 3.28 5.50 -0.98
CA ALA A 116 4.61 5.52 -1.57
C ALA A 116 5.68 5.97 -0.57
N ILE A 117 5.41 7.02 0.21
CA ILE A 117 6.34 7.52 1.23
C ILE A 117 6.59 6.46 2.30
N ILE A 118 5.53 5.82 2.82
CA ILE A 118 5.67 4.76 3.84
C ILE A 118 6.48 3.59 3.28
N THR A 119 6.17 3.15 2.07
CA THR A 119 6.89 2.06 1.39
C THR A 119 8.36 2.42 1.19
N PHE A 120 8.65 3.64 0.73
CA PHE A 120 9.99 4.15 0.54
C PHE A 120 10.80 4.16 1.85
N ILE A 121 10.19 4.63 2.94
CA ILE A 121 10.83 4.62 4.28
C ILE A 121 11.14 3.19 4.70
N LEU A 122 10.20 2.25 4.52
CA LEU A 122 10.39 0.84 4.87
C LEU A 122 11.52 0.21 4.05
N ILE A 123 11.55 0.42 2.74
CA ILE A 123 12.61 -0.08 1.85
C ILE A 123 13.96 0.50 2.27
N THR A 124 14.04 1.81 2.46
CA THR A 124 15.27 2.51 2.85
C THR A 124 15.78 2.01 4.20
N TYR A 125 14.89 1.90 5.19
CA TYR A 125 15.23 1.38 6.51
C TYR A 125 15.83 -0.03 6.42
N ASN A 126 15.23 -0.91 5.64
CA ASN A 126 15.72 -2.29 5.49
C ASN A 126 17.02 -2.37 4.71
N LYS A 127 17.19 -1.60 3.66
CA LYS A 127 18.46 -1.52 2.92
C LYS A 127 19.60 -1.06 3.85
N ILE A 128 19.34 -0.08 4.71
CA ILE A 128 20.34 0.38 5.69
C ILE A 128 20.59 -0.67 6.76
N LYS A 129 19.56 -1.33 7.25
CA LYS A 129 19.67 -2.33 8.31
C LYS A 129 20.46 -3.57 7.87
N PHE A 130 20.25 -4.08 6.67
CA PHE A 130 20.89 -5.28 6.16
C PHE A 130 22.18 -5.01 5.38
N GLY A 131 22.25 -3.91 4.63
CA GLY A 131 23.41 -3.54 3.81
C GLY A 131 24.39 -2.56 4.46
N GLY A 132 23.98 -1.97 5.61
CA GLY A 132 24.70 -0.87 6.21
C GLY A 132 24.65 0.43 5.38
N ILE A 133 24.96 1.57 6.02
CA ILE A 133 24.92 2.88 5.36
C ILE A 133 25.88 2.94 4.16
N LYS A 134 27.07 2.32 4.30
CA LYS A 134 28.06 2.27 3.21
C LYS A 134 27.57 1.44 2.03
N GLY A 135 26.91 0.29 2.27
CA GLY A 135 26.33 -0.54 1.21
C GLY A 135 25.17 0.15 0.49
N TYR A 136 24.34 0.88 1.25
CA TYR A 136 23.24 1.66 0.69
C TYR A 136 23.73 2.75 -0.25
N LEU A 137 24.72 3.58 0.18
CA LEU A 137 25.32 4.62 -0.64
C LEU A 137 26.06 4.04 -1.85
N LYS A 138 26.76 2.91 -1.68
CA LYS A 138 27.46 2.24 -2.78
C LYS A 138 26.47 1.76 -3.85
N GLY A 139 25.30 1.26 -3.45
CA GLY A 139 24.24 0.83 -4.38
C GLY A 139 23.68 1.95 -5.27
N PHE A 140 23.73 3.22 -4.83
CA PHE A 140 23.37 4.35 -5.69
C PHE A 140 24.51 4.78 -6.64
N LEU A 141 25.75 4.49 -6.27
CA LEU A 141 26.95 4.88 -7.02
C LEU A 141 27.37 3.82 -8.05
N GLU A 142 26.98 2.57 -7.88
CA GLU A 142 27.26 1.50 -8.83
C GLU A 142 26.12 1.36 -9.85
N PRO A 143 26.41 1.09 -11.14
CA PRO A 143 27.73 0.87 -11.73
C PRO A 143 28.46 2.16 -12.15
N ILE A 144 27.80 3.30 -12.26
CA ILE A 144 28.44 4.55 -12.71
C ILE A 144 27.90 5.74 -11.91
N PHE A 145 28.76 6.55 -11.33
CA PHE A 145 28.43 7.75 -10.54
C PHE A 145 27.44 8.70 -11.27
N VAL A 146 27.55 8.80 -12.59
CA VAL A 146 26.66 9.62 -13.43
C VAL A 146 25.20 9.12 -13.40
N MET A 147 24.97 7.84 -13.09
CA MET A 147 23.62 7.27 -12.99
C MET A 147 23.00 7.41 -11.59
N ALA A 148 23.74 7.92 -10.60
CA ALA A 148 23.23 8.10 -9.25
C ALA A 148 21.90 8.89 -9.18
N PRO A 149 21.73 10.05 -9.84
CA PRO A 149 20.47 10.77 -9.85
C PRO A 149 19.33 9.99 -10.54
N LEU A 150 19.65 9.23 -11.59
CA LEU A 150 18.68 8.36 -12.28
C LEU A 150 18.25 7.19 -11.39
N ASN A 151 19.17 6.59 -10.64
CA ASN A 151 18.87 5.50 -9.71
C ASN A 151 17.97 5.97 -8.56
N VAL A 152 18.20 7.16 -8.02
CA VAL A 152 17.33 7.78 -7.00
C VAL A 152 15.94 8.05 -7.58
N LEU A 153 15.88 8.64 -8.78
CA LEU A 153 14.64 8.96 -9.45
C LEU A 153 13.84 7.68 -9.78
N SER A 154 14.51 6.62 -10.25
CA SER A 154 13.88 5.35 -10.56
C SER A 154 13.33 4.67 -9.32
N GLU A 155 14.01 4.71 -8.18
CA GLU A 155 13.52 4.12 -6.94
C GLU A 155 12.25 4.80 -6.42
N ILE A 156 12.19 6.14 -6.52
CA ILE A 156 10.98 6.90 -6.19
C ILE A 156 9.86 6.59 -7.20
N ALA A 157 10.17 6.58 -8.49
CA ALA A 157 9.21 6.31 -9.54
C ALA A 157 8.64 4.90 -9.47
N VAL A 158 9.47 3.88 -9.21
CA VAL A 158 9.03 2.49 -9.04
C VAL A 158 8.10 2.35 -7.83
N SER A 159 8.45 2.97 -6.71
CA SER A 159 7.58 2.98 -5.52
C SER A 159 6.22 3.60 -5.83
N TYR A 160 6.18 4.69 -6.59
CA TYR A 160 4.93 5.35 -7.00
C TYR A 160 4.12 4.52 -8.01
N THR A 161 4.77 3.94 -9.03
CA THR A 161 4.08 3.18 -10.09
C THR A 161 3.50 1.88 -9.58
N HIS A 162 4.20 1.17 -8.68
CA HIS A 162 3.68 -0.05 -8.05
C HIS A 162 2.44 0.17 -7.19
N LEU A 163 2.24 1.38 -6.67
CA LEU A 163 1.06 1.70 -5.87
C LEU A 163 -0.12 2.22 -6.71
N ARG A 164 0.12 2.59 -7.95
CA ARG A 164 -0.92 3.10 -8.86
C ARG A 164 -1.43 2.05 -9.86
N ALA A 165 -0.70 0.97 -10.09
CA ALA A 165 -1.13 -0.14 -10.94
C ALA A 165 -2.06 -1.12 -10.22
#